data_a3df4c9ef3e7f89f69cba8a0a2850b77
#
_entry.id   a3df4c9ef3e7f89f69cba8a0a2850b77
#
_cell.length_a   1.000
_cell.length_b   1.000
_cell.length_c   1.000
_cell.angle_alpha   90.00
_cell.angle_beta   90.00
_cell.angle_gamma   90.00
#
_symmetry.space_group_name_H-M   'P 1'
#
loop_
_entity.id
_entity.type
_entity.pdbx_description
1 polymer ?
#
loop_
_entity_poly.entity_id
_entity_poly.type
_entity_poly.pdbx_seq_one_letter_code
_entity_poly.pdbx_strand_id
1 'polypeptide(L)'
;MKDLLEKGAVLQRDKETYAIAPHIPAGLVTSDQLRKLADVADKYNVSAIKITAAQRIALVGLKEDDIDSAWNDLGMKPGAAIGLCVR
;
A
#
# COMPACT_ATOMS: atom_id res chain seq x y z
N MET A 1 7.92 -11.56 13.10
CA MET A 1 7.34 -10.36 12.46
C MET A 1 5.87 -10.60 12.18
N LYS A 2 5.08 -9.56 12.26
CA LYS A 2 3.63 -9.65 12.11
C LYS A 2 3.11 -8.42 11.38
N ASP A 3 1.84 -8.46 10.96
CA ASP A 3 1.20 -7.32 10.33
C ASP A 3 1.26 -6.08 11.21
N LEU A 4 1.41 -4.92 10.60
CA LEU A 4 1.41 -3.62 11.27
C LEU A 4 0.06 -2.97 11.01
N LEU A 5 -0.96 -3.41 11.73
CA LEU A 5 -2.35 -3.01 11.49
C LEU A 5 -2.55 -1.50 11.67
N GLU A 6 -1.88 -0.91 12.65
CA GLU A 6 -1.97 0.53 12.93
C GLU A 6 -1.35 1.36 11.80
N LYS A 7 -0.51 0.78 10.98
CA LYS A 7 0.10 1.42 9.83
C LYS A 7 -0.53 1.00 8.51
N GLY A 8 -1.59 0.20 8.58
CA GLY A 8 -2.25 -0.31 7.38
C GLY A 8 -1.34 -1.17 6.51
N ALA A 9 -0.43 -1.92 7.14
CA ALA A 9 0.57 -2.70 6.41
C ALA A 9 0.43 -4.18 6.73
N VAL A 10 0.51 -5.01 5.69
CA VAL A 10 0.38 -6.47 5.80
C VAL A 10 1.72 -7.12 5.46
N LEU A 11 2.21 -7.95 6.37
CA LEU A 11 3.45 -8.69 6.17
C LEU A 11 3.30 -9.67 5.00
N GLN A 12 4.26 -9.67 4.11
CA GLN A 12 4.25 -10.53 2.94
C GLN A 12 4.88 -11.90 3.24
N ARG A 13 4.81 -12.80 2.25
CA ARG A 13 5.30 -14.19 2.41
C ARG A 13 6.79 -14.28 2.64
N ASP A 14 7.56 -13.30 2.17
CA ASP A 14 9.00 -13.26 2.39
C ASP A 14 9.36 -12.97 3.84
N LYS A 15 8.38 -12.55 4.64
CA LYS A 15 8.52 -12.19 6.06
C LYS A 15 9.50 -11.03 6.29
N GLU A 16 9.82 -10.27 5.26
CA GLU A 16 10.74 -9.14 5.32
C GLU A 16 10.11 -7.85 4.81
N THR A 17 9.15 -7.94 3.89
CA THR A 17 8.53 -6.77 3.29
C THR A 17 7.04 -6.72 3.60
N TYR A 18 6.46 -5.56 3.35
CA TYR A 18 5.06 -5.28 3.65
C TYR A 18 4.35 -4.77 2.40
N ALA A 19 3.03 -4.93 2.39
CA ALA A 19 2.17 -4.31 1.40
C ALA A 19 1.29 -3.29 2.08
N ILE A 20 1.09 -2.14 1.44
CA ILE A 20 0.09 -1.17 1.84
C ILE A 20 -0.93 -1.06 0.71
N ALA A 21 -2.19 -0.84 1.06
CA ALA A 21 -3.27 -0.83 0.09
C ALA A 21 -4.21 0.33 0.37
N PRO A 22 -3.93 1.53 -0.16
CA PRO A 22 -4.84 2.65 -0.02
C PRO A 22 -6.23 2.30 -0.53
N HIS A 23 -7.24 2.68 0.23
CA HIS A 23 -8.62 2.45 -0.16
C HIS A 23 -9.01 3.43 -1.28
N ILE A 24 -9.66 2.92 -2.31
CA ILE A 24 -10.17 3.71 -3.43
C ILE A 24 -11.69 3.72 -3.33
N PRO A 25 -12.32 4.74 -2.71
CA PRO A 25 -13.76 4.74 -2.51
C PRO A 25 -14.53 4.59 -3.83
N ALA A 26 -15.46 3.65 -3.86
CA ALA A 26 -16.29 3.37 -5.03
C ALA A 26 -15.49 3.04 -6.31
N GLY A 27 -14.22 2.68 -6.17
CA GLY A 27 -13.36 2.40 -7.31
C GLY A 27 -12.97 3.62 -8.12
N LEU A 28 -13.23 4.83 -7.62
CA LEU A 28 -12.93 6.07 -8.34
C LEU A 28 -11.59 6.64 -7.86
N VAL A 29 -10.71 6.93 -8.81
CA VAL A 29 -9.39 7.47 -8.52
C VAL A 29 -9.09 8.59 -9.51
N THR A 30 -8.41 9.64 -9.05
CA THR A 30 -8.01 10.73 -9.92
C THR A 30 -6.68 10.40 -10.59
N SER A 31 -6.40 11.09 -11.71
CA SER A 31 -5.10 10.92 -12.37
C SER A 31 -3.94 11.34 -11.47
N ASP A 32 -4.14 12.35 -10.62
CA ASP A 32 -3.10 12.75 -9.65
C ASP A 32 -2.83 11.67 -8.63
N GLN A 33 -3.87 11.00 -8.14
CA GLN A 33 -3.71 9.87 -7.22
C GLN A 33 -2.94 8.72 -7.87
N LEU A 34 -3.25 8.42 -9.14
CA LEU A 34 -2.51 7.40 -9.88
C LEU A 34 -1.05 7.78 -10.07
N ARG A 35 -0.77 9.06 -10.38
CA ARG A 35 0.61 9.52 -10.50
C ARG A 35 1.36 9.39 -9.19
N LYS A 36 0.73 9.76 -8.06
CA LYS A 36 1.35 9.61 -6.75
C LYS A 36 1.64 8.15 -6.42
N LEU A 37 0.72 7.25 -6.74
CA LEU A 37 0.94 5.82 -6.54
C LEU A 37 2.14 5.33 -7.34
N ALA A 38 2.22 5.74 -8.61
CA ALA A 38 3.34 5.36 -9.47
C ALA A 38 4.67 5.94 -8.94
N ASP A 39 4.67 7.21 -8.53
CA ASP A 39 5.86 7.88 -8.01
C ASP A 39 6.36 7.22 -6.73
N VAL A 40 5.45 6.87 -5.83
CA VAL A 40 5.80 6.18 -4.58
C VAL A 40 6.34 4.78 -4.87
N ALA A 41 5.73 4.08 -5.82
CA ALA A 41 6.21 2.76 -6.22
C ALA A 41 7.65 2.84 -6.74
N ASP A 42 7.97 3.85 -7.52
CA ASP A 42 9.33 4.04 -8.05
C ASP A 42 10.29 4.46 -6.93
N LYS A 43 9.87 5.40 -6.09
CA LYS A 43 10.72 5.95 -5.02
C LYS A 43 11.17 4.88 -4.03
N TYR A 44 10.25 4.00 -3.65
CA TYR A 44 10.53 2.96 -2.67
C TYR A 44 10.82 1.60 -3.30
N ASN A 45 10.89 1.57 -4.61
CA ASN A 45 11.30 0.38 -5.36
C ASN A 45 10.46 -0.85 -4.99
N VAL A 46 9.13 -0.66 -4.99
CA VAL A 46 8.22 -1.77 -4.67
C VAL A 46 8.32 -2.86 -5.73
N SER A 47 8.09 -4.10 -5.33
CA SER A 47 8.24 -5.24 -6.24
C SER A 47 7.02 -5.43 -7.14
N ALA A 48 5.84 -4.96 -6.72
CA ALA A 48 4.64 -5.10 -7.53
C ALA A 48 3.57 -4.09 -7.11
N ILE A 49 2.72 -3.73 -8.06
CA ILE A 49 1.50 -2.97 -7.82
C ILE A 49 0.35 -3.89 -8.19
N LYS A 50 -0.59 -4.11 -7.25
CA LYS A 50 -1.72 -5.02 -7.47
C LYS A 50 -3.03 -4.28 -7.33
N ILE A 51 -3.96 -4.58 -8.21
CA ILE A 51 -5.36 -4.11 -8.07
C ILE A 51 -6.12 -5.23 -7.37
N THR A 52 -6.70 -4.94 -6.23
CA THR A 52 -7.39 -5.95 -5.43
C THR A 52 -8.90 -5.92 -5.64
N ALA A 53 -9.57 -7.02 -5.33
CA ALA A 53 -11.02 -7.12 -5.45
C ALA A 53 -11.76 -6.23 -4.45
N ALA A 54 -11.07 -5.74 -3.41
CA ALA A 54 -11.66 -4.87 -2.39
C ALA A 54 -11.54 -3.38 -2.75
N GLN A 55 -11.39 -3.06 -4.04
CA GLN A 55 -11.27 -1.68 -4.53
C GLN A 55 -10.06 -0.98 -3.92
N ARG A 56 -8.92 -1.65 -3.93
CA ARG A 56 -7.66 -1.11 -3.44
C ARG A 56 -6.57 -1.32 -4.45
N ILE A 57 -5.58 -0.45 -4.40
CA ILE A 57 -4.35 -0.61 -5.17
C ILE A 57 -3.25 -0.88 -4.16
N ALA A 58 -2.67 -2.07 -4.20
CA ALA A 58 -1.67 -2.48 -3.23
C ALA A 58 -0.26 -2.24 -3.76
N LEU A 59 0.59 -1.63 -2.94
CA LEU A 59 2.01 -1.49 -3.20
C LEU A 59 2.72 -2.58 -2.39
N VAL A 60 3.31 -3.54 -3.07
CA VAL A 60 3.89 -4.75 -2.47
C VAL A 60 5.40 -4.67 -2.46
N GLY A 61 6.01 -4.96 -1.32
CA GLY A 61 7.46 -5.02 -1.22
C GLY A 61 8.08 -3.81 -0.54
N LEU A 62 7.33 -3.12 0.31
CA LEU A 62 7.88 -2.01 1.10
C LEU A 62 8.64 -2.53 2.31
N LYS A 63 9.72 -1.86 2.65
CA LYS A 63 10.42 -2.10 3.90
C LYS A 63 9.67 -1.44 5.05
N GLU A 64 9.76 -2.02 6.24
CA GLU A 64 9.07 -1.48 7.40
C GLU A 64 9.39 0.00 7.64
N ASP A 65 10.65 0.38 7.48
CA ASP A 65 11.09 1.76 7.71
C ASP A 65 10.52 2.75 6.71
N ASP A 66 10.04 2.28 5.56
CA ASP A 66 9.52 3.13 4.49
C ASP A 66 8.01 3.32 4.56
N ILE A 67 7.30 2.58 5.42
CA ILE A 67 5.83 2.58 5.44
C ILE A 67 5.26 3.96 5.75
N ASP A 68 5.71 4.59 6.82
CA ASP A 68 5.19 5.91 7.22
C ASP A 68 5.47 6.96 6.15
N SER A 69 6.67 6.94 5.58
CA SER A 69 7.06 7.87 4.52
C SER A 69 6.22 7.66 3.27
N ALA A 70 5.95 6.40 2.93
CA ALA A 70 5.12 6.07 1.76
C ALA A 70 3.71 6.61 1.92
N TRP A 71 3.08 6.41 3.09
CA TRP A 71 1.76 6.97 3.35
C TRP A 71 1.75 8.49 3.28
N ASN A 72 2.79 9.13 3.82
CA ASN A 72 2.92 10.59 3.77
C ASN A 72 3.04 11.08 2.34
N ASP A 73 3.86 10.42 1.54
CA ASP A 73 4.08 10.81 0.13
C ASP A 73 2.82 10.60 -0.71
N LEU A 74 2.05 9.56 -0.41
CA LEU A 74 0.77 9.32 -1.10
C LEU A 74 -0.27 10.39 -0.79
N GLY A 75 -0.18 11.01 0.39
CA GLY A 75 -1.21 11.95 0.83
C GLY A 75 -2.55 11.28 1.09
N MET A 76 -2.53 9.98 1.33
CA MET A 76 -3.73 9.18 1.62
C MET A 76 -3.63 8.63 3.02
N LYS A 77 -4.77 8.42 3.66
CA LYS A 77 -4.77 7.81 4.99
C LYS A 77 -4.66 6.30 4.89
N PRO A 78 -3.96 5.66 5.83
CA PRO A 78 -3.99 4.21 5.89
C PRO A 78 -5.42 3.77 6.19
N GLY A 79 -5.98 2.97 5.32
CA GLY A 79 -7.27 2.35 5.58
C GLY A 79 -7.12 1.27 6.63
N ALA A 80 -8.24 0.77 7.15
CA ALA A 80 -8.21 -0.36 8.05
C ALA A 80 -7.54 -1.54 7.33
N ALA A 81 -6.61 -2.20 7.99
CA ALA A 81 -5.94 -3.37 7.41
C ALA A 81 -6.87 -4.59 7.35
N ILE A 82 -7.98 -4.53 8.07
CA ILE A 82 -8.98 -5.61 8.07
C ILE A 82 -9.56 -5.73 6.65
N GLY A 83 -9.52 -6.94 6.11
CA GLY A 83 -10.03 -7.18 4.77
C GLY A 83 -9.02 -6.95 3.65
N LEU A 84 -7.76 -6.64 3.96
CA LEU A 84 -6.72 -6.55 2.94
C LEU A 84 -6.40 -7.95 2.40
N CYS A 85 -6.59 -8.13 1.09
CA CYS A 85 -6.31 -9.41 0.42
C CYS A 85 -5.05 -9.27 -0.42
N VAL A 86 -3.93 -8.91 0.21
CA VAL A 86 -2.69 -8.57 -0.49
C VAL A 86 -1.55 -9.58 -0.31
N ARG A 87 -1.81 -10.65 0.37
CA ARG A 87 -0.83 -11.73 0.53
C ARG A 87 -0.72 -12.62 -0.68
#